data_5605bfb08c757dd02c5cae2a3a4fcc97
#
_entry.id   5605bfb08c757dd02c5cae2a3a4fcc97
#
_cell.length_a   1.000
_cell.length_b   1.000
_cell.length_c   1.000
_cell.angle_alpha   90.00
_cell.angle_beta   90.00
_cell.angle_gamma   90.00
#
_symmetry.space_group_name_H-M   'P 1'
#
loop_
_entity.id
_entity.type
_entity.pdbx_description
1 polymer ?
#
loop_
_entity_poly.entity_id
_entity_poly.type
_entity_poly.pdbx_seq_one_letter_code
_entity_poly.pdbx_strand_id
1 'polypeptide(L)'
;FYIPLAWMIGPMIATSLIALKGFQVLMPKIALSSILIILGLHIGNYIDQNLFSQMVNWIWTTVIMFFYIVVSILIVSKYLQKFSGYKQKTSIFSAAPGALGPLMILAEYEKSDLSQVATAHLIRLIIIITLFPFIIVNLYPAEALELEKFDYMSQNHLDLVLLIIVSLIFIFFFDKFRVPAALLSGTLVASGVLQIFDIASYKLPDSSINFCLLILGASVGCRFANKTFKEVANNSFHGLVATILLVLLGLFAAYIATFFVD
;
A
#
# COMPACT_ATOMS: atom_id res chain seq x y z
N PHE A 1 -11.64 22.88 -3.71
CA PHE A 1 -11.23 21.80 -2.79
C PHE A 1 -10.44 20.78 -3.58
N TYR A 2 -9.13 20.74 -3.41
CA TYR A 2 -8.27 19.71 -3.98
C TYR A 2 -8.35 18.51 -3.03
N ILE A 3 -9.00 17.41 -3.43
CA ILE A 3 -8.99 16.17 -2.67
C ILE A 3 -7.78 15.36 -3.17
N PRO A 4 -6.72 15.21 -2.37
CA PRO A 4 -5.58 14.41 -2.79
C PRO A 4 -6.02 12.96 -3.00
N LEU A 5 -5.50 12.31 -4.04
CA LEU A 5 -5.88 10.95 -4.45
C LEU A 5 -7.40 10.75 -4.68
N ALA A 6 -8.11 11.75 -5.19
CA ALA A 6 -9.55 11.67 -5.46
C ALA A 6 -9.93 10.45 -6.30
N TRP A 7 -9.09 10.10 -7.28
CA TRP A 7 -9.26 8.92 -8.14
C TRP A 7 -9.20 7.58 -7.39
N MET A 8 -8.65 7.54 -6.20
CA MET A 8 -8.60 6.35 -5.36
C MET A 8 -9.68 6.38 -4.27
N ILE A 9 -9.86 7.52 -3.60
CA ILE A 9 -10.80 7.67 -2.49
C ILE A 9 -12.25 7.56 -2.97
N GLY A 10 -12.61 8.19 -4.09
CA GLY A 10 -13.96 8.15 -4.64
C GLY A 10 -14.46 6.72 -4.92
N PRO A 11 -13.77 5.95 -5.78
CA PRO A 11 -14.13 4.56 -6.04
C PRO A 11 -14.10 3.67 -4.79
N MET A 12 -13.16 3.88 -3.87
CA MET A 12 -13.09 3.14 -2.61
C MET A 12 -14.36 3.33 -1.78
N ILE A 13 -14.81 4.57 -1.60
CA ILE A 13 -16.04 4.87 -0.85
C ILE A 13 -17.24 4.29 -1.56
N ALA A 14 -17.37 4.52 -2.88
CA ALA A 14 -18.50 4.05 -3.67
C ALA A 14 -18.65 2.52 -3.60
N THR A 15 -17.58 1.78 -3.86
CA THR A 15 -17.61 0.31 -3.83
C THR A 15 -17.79 -0.24 -2.42
N SER A 16 -17.24 0.41 -1.40
CA SER A 16 -17.47 0.03 0.02
C SER A 16 -18.93 0.15 0.39
N LEU A 17 -19.59 1.26 0.01
CA LEU A 17 -21.01 1.48 0.29
C LEU A 17 -21.91 0.46 -0.44
N ILE A 18 -21.60 0.16 -1.69
CA ILE A 18 -22.32 -0.84 -2.48
C ILE A 18 -22.14 -2.23 -1.87
N ALA A 19 -20.93 -2.60 -1.49
CA ALA A 19 -20.61 -3.87 -0.86
C ALA A 19 -21.34 -4.03 0.49
N LEU A 20 -21.34 -3.00 1.34
CA LEU A 20 -22.03 -3.00 2.64
C LEU A 20 -23.56 -3.03 2.54
N LYS A 21 -24.14 -2.61 1.40
CA LYS A 21 -25.57 -2.78 1.10
C LYS A 21 -25.93 -4.22 0.69
N GLY A 22 -24.95 -5.13 0.65
CA GLY A 22 -25.17 -6.54 0.34
C GLY A 22 -25.03 -6.91 -1.15
N PHE A 23 -24.61 -5.97 -2.00
CA PHE A 23 -24.32 -6.29 -3.39
C PHE A 23 -22.98 -7.02 -3.49
N GLN A 24 -22.93 -8.08 -4.28
CA GLN A 24 -21.67 -8.79 -4.56
C GLN A 24 -20.83 -7.96 -5.54
N VAL A 25 -19.82 -7.29 -5.01
CA VAL A 25 -18.85 -6.54 -5.80
C VAL A 25 -17.53 -7.31 -5.79
N LEU A 26 -17.10 -7.75 -6.99
CA LEU A 26 -15.87 -8.51 -7.16
C LEU A 26 -14.94 -7.76 -8.11
N MET A 27 -13.67 -7.68 -7.74
CA MET A 27 -12.64 -7.12 -8.61
C MET A 27 -12.03 -8.24 -9.47
N PRO A 28 -12.08 -8.13 -10.83
CA PRO A 28 -11.47 -9.10 -11.71
C PRO A 28 -9.95 -9.23 -11.46
N LYS A 29 -9.43 -10.45 -11.38
CA LYS A 29 -8.00 -10.69 -11.17
C LYS A 29 -7.14 -10.06 -12.27
N ILE A 30 -7.61 -10.08 -13.51
CA ILE A 30 -6.91 -9.46 -14.65
C ILE A 30 -6.71 -7.97 -14.41
N ALA A 31 -7.74 -7.24 -13.96
CA ALA A 31 -7.63 -5.82 -13.67
C ALA A 31 -6.58 -5.54 -12.57
N LEU A 32 -6.60 -6.33 -11.48
CA LEU A 32 -5.59 -6.21 -10.42
C LEU A 32 -4.18 -6.53 -10.93
N SER A 33 -4.02 -7.57 -11.75
CA SER A 33 -2.72 -7.93 -12.31
C SER A 33 -2.17 -6.83 -13.23
N SER A 34 -3.02 -6.26 -14.09
CA SER A 34 -2.63 -5.19 -15.01
C SER A 34 -2.15 -3.94 -14.26
N ILE A 35 -2.89 -3.51 -13.22
CA ILE A 35 -2.47 -2.32 -12.47
C ILE A 35 -1.18 -2.55 -11.67
N LEU A 36 -0.93 -3.76 -11.16
CA LEU A 36 0.33 -4.07 -10.47
C LEU A 36 1.53 -3.96 -11.41
N ILE A 37 1.38 -4.39 -12.67
CA ILE A 37 2.41 -4.23 -13.70
C ILE A 37 2.65 -2.74 -13.99
N ILE A 38 1.58 -1.97 -14.25
CA ILE A 38 1.68 -0.55 -14.57
C ILE A 38 2.31 0.23 -13.40
N LEU A 39 1.89 -0.05 -12.16
CA LEU A 39 2.45 0.61 -10.99
C LEU A 39 3.90 0.23 -10.74
N GLY A 40 4.28 -1.03 -10.97
CA GLY A 40 5.68 -1.46 -10.86
C GLY A 40 6.56 -0.72 -11.87
N LEU A 41 6.13 -0.60 -13.12
CA LEU A 41 6.83 0.19 -14.14
C LEU A 41 6.94 1.66 -13.73
N HIS A 42 5.86 2.24 -13.24
CA HIS A 42 5.83 3.63 -12.81
C HIS A 42 6.78 3.90 -11.64
N ILE A 43 6.73 3.08 -10.60
CA ILE A 43 7.59 3.26 -9.41
C ILE A 43 9.06 3.00 -9.77
N GLY A 44 9.34 2.01 -10.61
CA GLY A 44 10.71 1.70 -11.04
C GLY A 44 11.40 2.84 -11.78
N ASN A 45 10.66 3.67 -12.51
CA ASN A 45 11.20 4.84 -13.19
C ASN A 45 11.68 5.98 -12.26
N TYR A 46 11.36 5.93 -10.97
CA TYR A 46 11.88 6.86 -9.97
C TYR A 46 13.15 6.37 -9.26
N ILE A 47 13.63 5.18 -9.62
CA ILE A 47 14.89 4.66 -9.08
C ILE A 47 16.03 5.33 -9.84
N ASP A 48 16.88 6.05 -9.12
CA ASP A 48 18.04 6.73 -9.69
C ASP A 48 19.37 6.04 -9.31
N GLN A 49 20.47 6.49 -9.92
CA GLN A 49 21.81 5.95 -9.66
C GLN A 49 22.30 6.21 -8.24
N ASN A 50 21.74 7.23 -7.55
CA ASN A 50 22.11 7.58 -6.18
C ASN A 50 21.45 6.66 -5.13
N LEU A 51 20.52 5.80 -5.55
CA LEU A 51 19.81 4.89 -4.64
C LEU A 51 20.78 4.08 -3.79
N PHE A 52 21.83 3.52 -4.40
CA PHE A 52 22.80 2.69 -3.68
C PHE A 52 23.61 3.46 -2.63
N SER A 53 23.96 4.71 -2.90
CA SER A 53 24.63 5.56 -1.92
C SER A 53 23.71 5.93 -0.76
N GLN A 54 22.44 6.12 -1.03
CA GLN A 54 21.42 6.41 -0.01
C GLN A 54 21.05 5.19 0.84
N MET A 55 21.16 3.96 0.30
CA MET A 55 20.83 2.73 1.03
C MET A 55 21.61 2.57 2.33
N VAL A 56 22.86 3.07 2.40
CA VAL A 56 23.68 3.03 3.62
C VAL A 56 23.02 3.86 4.73
N ASN A 57 22.46 5.02 4.38
CA ASN A 57 21.78 5.90 5.33
C ASN A 57 20.44 5.30 5.82
N TRP A 58 19.85 4.38 5.03
CA TRP A 58 18.58 3.74 5.40
C TRP A 58 18.71 2.61 6.41
N ILE A 59 19.93 2.18 6.73
CA ILE A 59 20.14 1.09 7.70
C ILE A 59 19.51 1.43 9.05
N TRP A 60 19.76 2.63 9.56
CA TRP A 60 19.19 3.08 10.83
C TRP A 60 17.67 3.21 10.78
N THR A 61 17.15 3.77 9.70
CA THR A 61 15.69 3.86 9.47
C THR A 61 15.06 2.47 9.45
N THR A 62 15.71 1.50 8.80
CA THR A 62 15.23 0.10 8.73
C THR A 62 15.22 -0.55 10.11
N VAL A 63 16.24 -0.34 10.92
CA VAL A 63 16.31 -0.85 12.30
C VAL A 63 15.19 -0.23 13.16
N ILE A 64 15.02 1.09 13.08
CA ILE A 64 13.95 1.79 13.80
C ILE A 64 12.57 1.28 13.37
N MET A 65 12.35 1.07 12.05
CA MET A 65 11.11 0.50 11.52
C MET A 65 10.85 -0.90 12.05
N PHE A 66 11.87 -1.75 12.16
CA PHE A 66 11.73 -3.09 12.77
C PHE A 66 11.24 -3.00 14.22
N PHE A 67 11.88 -2.16 15.04
CA PHE A 67 11.45 -1.93 16.42
C PHE A 67 10.04 -1.34 16.49
N TYR A 68 9.71 -0.39 15.63
CA TYR A 68 8.37 0.15 15.52
C TYR A 68 7.33 -0.94 15.28
N ILE A 69 7.57 -1.85 14.33
CA ILE A 69 6.65 -2.95 14.02
C ILE A 69 6.41 -3.82 15.27
N VAL A 70 7.46 -4.24 15.95
CA VAL A 70 7.35 -5.08 17.16
C VAL A 70 6.59 -4.35 18.26
N VAL A 71 6.97 -3.12 18.58
CA VAL A 71 6.36 -2.31 19.64
C VAL A 71 4.89 -2.02 19.32
N SER A 72 4.59 -1.69 18.07
CA SER A 72 3.21 -1.40 17.63
C SER A 72 2.30 -2.63 17.75
N ILE A 73 2.78 -3.82 17.36
CA ILE A 73 2.02 -5.06 17.55
C ILE A 73 1.74 -5.30 19.04
N LEU A 74 2.74 -5.13 19.91
CA LEU A 74 2.59 -5.36 21.35
C LEU A 74 1.60 -4.38 21.97
N ILE A 75 1.69 -3.09 21.68
CA ILE A 75 0.84 -2.06 22.27
C ILE A 75 -0.60 -2.20 21.75
N VAL A 76 -0.78 -2.29 20.43
CA VAL A 76 -2.10 -2.34 19.81
C VAL A 76 -2.80 -3.67 20.13
N SER A 77 -2.09 -4.79 20.16
CA SER A 77 -2.71 -6.06 20.55
C SER A 77 -3.18 -6.04 22.00
N LYS A 78 -2.41 -5.47 22.92
CA LYS A 78 -2.84 -5.29 24.32
C LYS A 78 -4.05 -4.39 24.43
N TYR A 79 -4.10 -3.30 23.68
CA TYR A 79 -5.26 -2.43 23.61
C TYR A 79 -6.51 -3.20 23.15
N LEU A 80 -6.42 -3.92 22.04
CA LEU A 80 -7.54 -4.69 21.50
C LEU A 80 -8.01 -5.80 22.45
N GLN A 81 -7.11 -6.46 23.18
CA GLN A 81 -7.46 -7.45 24.19
C GLN A 81 -8.23 -6.81 25.36
N LYS A 82 -7.71 -5.70 25.89
CA LYS A 82 -8.23 -5.09 27.11
C LYS A 82 -9.56 -4.34 26.88
N PHE A 83 -9.69 -3.64 25.78
CA PHE A 83 -10.82 -2.72 25.54
C PHE A 83 -11.82 -3.22 24.49
N SER A 84 -11.41 -4.11 23.59
CA SER A 84 -12.26 -4.66 22.52
C SER A 84 -12.67 -6.11 22.76
N GLY A 85 -12.11 -6.74 23.81
CA GLY A 85 -12.41 -8.16 24.13
C GLY A 85 -11.88 -9.17 23.11
N TYR A 86 -10.94 -8.77 22.26
CA TYR A 86 -10.35 -9.69 21.29
C TYR A 86 -9.51 -10.76 21.97
N LYS A 87 -9.60 -12.01 21.49
CA LYS A 87 -8.70 -13.07 21.92
C LYS A 87 -7.26 -12.73 21.54
N GLN A 88 -6.28 -13.25 22.28
CA GLN A 88 -4.86 -12.95 22.12
C GLN A 88 -4.38 -13.10 20.66
N LYS A 89 -4.66 -14.23 20.02
CA LYS A 89 -4.24 -14.46 18.62
C LYS A 89 -4.92 -13.50 17.66
N THR A 90 -6.24 -13.31 17.79
CA THR A 90 -7.00 -12.35 16.96
C THR A 90 -6.46 -10.94 17.10
N SER A 91 -6.12 -10.50 18.32
CA SER A 91 -5.58 -9.15 18.55
C SER A 91 -4.19 -8.95 17.93
N ILE A 92 -3.32 -9.97 18.00
CA ILE A 92 -1.99 -9.91 17.36
C ILE A 92 -2.13 -9.78 15.85
N PHE A 93 -2.94 -10.62 15.21
CA PHE A 93 -3.16 -10.55 13.77
C PHE A 93 -3.87 -9.25 13.34
N SER A 94 -4.78 -8.73 14.15
CA SER A 94 -5.43 -7.43 13.89
C SER A 94 -4.47 -6.25 14.02
N ALA A 95 -3.48 -6.33 14.93
CA ALA A 95 -2.48 -5.31 15.14
C ALA A 95 -1.35 -5.35 14.10
N ALA A 96 -0.99 -6.54 13.61
CA ALA A 96 0.16 -6.74 12.73
C ALA A 96 0.03 -5.92 11.44
N PRO A 97 1.06 -5.15 11.05
CA PRO A 97 1.13 -4.55 9.73
C PRO A 97 1.51 -5.63 8.70
N GLY A 98 0.94 -5.57 7.50
CA GLY A 98 1.30 -6.50 6.45
C GLY A 98 0.21 -6.71 5.39
N ALA A 99 0.53 -7.55 4.40
CA ALA A 99 -0.41 -7.91 3.35
C ALA A 99 -1.55 -8.78 3.92
N LEU A 100 -2.79 -8.33 3.72
CA LEU A 100 -3.97 -8.99 4.28
C LEU A 100 -4.08 -10.46 3.88
N GLY A 101 -3.75 -10.82 2.62
CA GLY A 101 -3.88 -12.18 2.12
C GLY A 101 -3.07 -13.22 2.92
N PRO A 102 -1.74 -13.13 2.95
CA PRO A 102 -0.90 -14.04 3.74
C PRO A 102 -1.24 -14.04 5.23
N LEU A 103 -1.59 -12.86 5.78
CA LEU A 103 -1.93 -12.72 7.18
C LEU A 103 -3.25 -13.41 7.52
N MET A 104 -4.23 -13.39 6.63
CA MET A 104 -5.50 -14.12 6.80
C MET A 104 -5.30 -15.63 6.79
N ILE A 105 -4.43 -16.16 5.93
CA ILE A 105 -4.11 -17.60 5.90
C ILE A 105 -3.48 -18.02 7.25
N LEU A 106 -2.56 -17.22 7.78
CA LEU A 106 -1.92 -17.50 9.06
C LEU A 106 -2.91 -17.37 10.23
N ALA A 107 -3.78 -16.37 10.19
CA ALA A 107 -4.83 -16.18 11.19
C ALA A 107 -5.84 -17.34 11.21
N GLU A 108 -6.16 -17.90 10.04
CA GLU A 108 -7.02 -19.09 9.90
C GLU A 108 -6.34 -20.32 10.51
N TYR A 109 -5.09 -20.56 10.17
CA TYR A 109 -4.31 -21.67 10.75
C TYR A 109 -4.27 -21.60 12.29
N GLU A 110 -4.11 -20.39 12.83
CA GLU A 110 -4.09 -20.14 14.27
C GLU A 110 -5.49 -20.06 14.92
N LYS A 111 -6.56 -20.36 14.16
CA LYS A 111 -7.97 -20.35 14.61
C LYS A 111 -8.40 -19.00 15.21
N SER A 112 -7.94 -17.92 14.63
CA SER A 112 -8.33 -16.54 14.98
C SER A 112 -9.68 -16.18 14.37
N ASP A 113 -10.33 -15.15 14.90
CA ASP A 113 -11.53 -14.58 14.30
C ASP A 113 -11.17 -13.79 13.03
N LEU A 114 -11.35 -14.41 11.88
CA LEU A 114 -11.02 -13.83 10.58
C LEU A 114 -11.84 -12.57 10.28
N SER A 115 -13.09 -12.50 10.78
CA SER A 115 -13.93 -11.35 10.59
C SER A 115 -13.38 -10.12 11.29
N GLN A 116 -12.96 -10.26 12.55
CA GLN A 116 -12.36 -9.20 13.33
C GLN A 116 -11.01 -8.75 12.75
N VAL A 117 -10.15 -9.71 12.37
CA VAL A 117 -8.85 -9.42 11.74
C VAL A 117 -9.06 -8.64 10.44
N ALA A 118 -9.90 -9.13 9.53
CA ALA A 118 -10.17 -8.48 8.26
C ALA A 118 -10.74 -7.06 8.46
N THR A 119 -11.71 -6.90 9.38
CA THR A 119 -12.34 -5.60 9.62
C THR A 119 -11.34 -4.58 10.16
N ALA A 120 -10.48 -4.97 11.12
CA ALA A 120 -9.45 -4.09 11.65
C ALA A 120 -8.47 -3.60 10.55
N HIS A 121 -8.06 -4.50 9.66
CA HIS A 121 -7.20 -4.14 8.52
C HIS A 121 -7.89 -3.23 7.51
N LEU A 122 -9.17 -3.49 7.20
CA LEU A 122 -9.92 -2.67 6.25
C LEU A 122 -10.14 -1.25 6.77
N ILE A 123 -10.49 -1.09 8.05
CA ILE A 123 -10.63 0.22 8.70
C ILE A 123 -9.31 0.98 8.65
N ARG A 124 -8.21 0.32 8.98
CA ARG A 124 -6.86 0.89 8.89
C ARG A 124 -6.54 1.39 7.48
N LEU A 125 -6.81 0.58 6.47
CA LEU A 125 -6.57 0.96 5.07
C LEU A 125 -7.36 2.21 4.68
N ILE A 126 -8.66 2.26 5.00
CA ILE A 126 -9.49 3.43 4.71
C ILE A 126 -8.94 4.67 5.38
N ILE A 127 -8.62 4.59 6.68
CA ILE A 127 -8.11 5.73 7.44
C ILE A 127 -6.78 6.22 6.87
N ILE A 128 -5.83 5.32 6.63
CA ILE A 128 -4.52 5.69 6.11
C ILE A 128 -4.64 6.29 4.71
N ILE A 129 -5.36 5.64 3.80
CA ILE A 129 -5.54 6.10 2.42
C ILE A 129 -6.25 7.45 2.37
N THR A 130 -7.19 7.71 3.28
CA THR A 130 -7.96 8.96 3.29
C THR A 130 -7.21 10.06 4.04
N LEU A 131 -6.65 9.78 5.20
CA LEU A 131 -6.09 10.79 6.10
C LEU A 131 -4.65 11.20 5.72
N PHE A 132 -3.80 10.25 5.35
CA PHE A 132 -2.38 10.52 5.09
C PHE A 132 -2.15 11.53 3.95
N PRO A 133 -2.82 11.43 2.79
CA PRO A 133 -2.65 12.41 1.73
C PRO A 133 -3.05 13.83 2.14
N PHE A 134 -4.10 13.98 2.96
CA PHE A 134 -4.49 15.29 3.50
C PHE A 134 -3.42 15.86 4.45
N ILE A 135 -2.82 15.01 5.29
CA ILE A 135 -1.74 15.43 6.17
C ILE A 135 -0.53 15.88 5.36
N ILE A 136 -0.11 15.11 4.36
CA ILE A 136 1.06 15.41 3.54
C ILE A 136 0.87 16.71 2.78
N VAL A 137 -0.26 16.90 2.09
CA VAL A 137 -0.53 18.14 1.32
C VAL A 137 -0.57 19.39 2.21
N ASN A 138 -1.00 19.26 3.47
CA ASN A 138 -1.02 20.39 4.39
C ASN A 138 0.34 20.66 5.06
N LEU A 139 1.20 19.65 5.20
CA LEU A 139 2.53 19.81 5.79
C LEU A 139 3.58 20.26 4.79
N TYR A 140 3.43 19.86 3.52
CA TYR A 140 4.37 20.22 2.46
C TYR A 140 3.67 21.16 1.48
N PRO A 141 4.18 22.39 1.26
CA PRO A 141 3.62 23.32 0.29
C PRO A 141 3.65 22.71 -1.10
N ALA A 142 2.66 23.10 -1.93
CA ALA A 142 2.48 22.57 -3.28
C ALA A 142 3.72 22.71 -4.18
N GLU A 143 4.59 23.69 -3.91
CA GLU A 143 5.87 23.91 -4.60
C GLU A 143 6.87 22.76 -4.41
N ALA A 144 6.82 22.05 -3.28
CA ALA A 144 7.63 20.86 -3.04
C ALA A 144 7.09 19.60 -3.76
N LEU A 145 5.88 19.69 -4.28
CA LEU A 145 5.18 18.62 -5.01
C LEU A 145 5.08 18.93 -6.52
N GLU A 146 5.84 19.92 -7.03
CA GLU A 146 5.95 20.15 -8.46
C GLU A 146 6.59 18.91 -9.11
N LEU A 147 5.71 18.01 -9.56
CA LEU A 147 6.08 16.97 -10.49
C LEU A 147 6.58 17.66 -11.75
N GLU A 148 7.84 17.43 -12.11
CA GLU A 148 8.41 17.92 -13.37
C GLU A 148 7.41 17.67 -14.50
N LYS A 149 7.04 18.74 -15.22
CA LYS A 149 6.20 18.61 -16.41
C LYS A 149 7.00 17.86 -17.47
N PHE A 150 6.67 16.62 -17.64
CA PHE A 150 7.33 15.75 -18.61
C PHE A 150 6.79 16.02 -20.02
N ASP A 151 7.71 16.13 -20.97
CA ASP A 151 7.38 16.12 -22.38
C ASP A 151 7.17 14.68 -22.85
N TYR A 152 5.90 14.24 -22.85
CA TYR A 152 5.52 12.91 -23.32
C TYR A 152 5.73 12.69 -24.82
N MET A 153 5.91 13.76 -25.61
CA MET A 153 6.08 13.67 -27.04
C MET A 153 7.48 13.22 -27.48
N SER A 154 8.48 13.38 -26.62
CA SER A 154 9.87 13.00 -26.93
C SER A 154 10.23 11.55 -26.58
N GLN A 155 9.29 10.75 -26.11
CA GLN A 155 9.57 9.40 -25.64
C GLN A 155 9.69 8.40 -26.79
N ASN A 156 10.71 7.53 -26.69
CA ASN A 156 10.93 6.49 -27.66
C ASN A 156 10.04 5.26 -27.38
N HIS A 157 9.18 4.90 -28.32
CA HIS A 157 8.33 3.73 -28.18
C HIS A 157 9.11 2.39 -28.10
N LEU A 158 10.35 2.35 -28.59
CA LEU A 158 11.20 1.19 -28.44
C LEU A 158 11.56 0.92 -26.97
N ASP A 159 11.71 1.97 -26.18
CA ASP A 159 11.98 1.86 -24.75
C ASP A 159 10.82 1.19 -24.02
N LEU A 160 9.57 1.51 -24.40
CA LEU A 160 8.39 0.83 -23.86
C LEU A 160 8.38 -0.66 -24.18
N VAL A 161 8.73 -1.03 -25.42
CA VAL A 161 8.79 -2.45 -25.84
C VAL A 161 9.87 -3.18 -25.03
N LEU A 162 11.04 -2.57 -24.87
CA LEU A 162 12.14 -3.13 -24.09
C LEU A 162 11.75 -3.28 -22.61
N LEU A 163 11.11 -2.28 -22.03
CA LEU A 163 10.58 -2.33 -20.65
C LEU A 163 9.61 -3.49 -20.47
N ILE A 164 8.69 -3.70 -21.41
CA ILE A 164 7.73 -4.81 -21.35
C ILE A 164 8.45 -6.16 -21.42
N ILE A 165 9.38 -6.33 -22.35
CA ILE A 165 10.11 -7.61 -22.53
C ILE A 165 10.90 -7.95 -21.27
N VAL A 166 11.70 -6.99 -20.75
CA VAL A 166 12.51 -7.20 -19.55
C VAL A 166 11.61 -7.44 -18.33
N SER A 167 10.50 -6.72 -18.23
CA SER A 167 9.53 -6.93 -17.15
C SER A 167 8.94 -8.35 -17.15
N LEU A 168 8.59 -8.89 -18.30
CA LEU A 168 8.10 -10.26 -18.40
C LEU A 168 9.14 -11.29 -17.93
N ILE A 169 10.42 -11.06 -18.25
CA ILE A 169 11.52 -11.91 -17.80
C ILE A 169 11.63 -11.85 -16.25
N PHE A 170 11.63 -10.64 -15.66
CA PHE A 170 11.72 -10.50 -14.21
C PHE A 170 10.50 -11.07 -13.49
N ILE A 171 9.29 -10.86 -14.03
CA ILE A 171 8.05 -11.47 -13.48
C ILE A 171 8.18 -12.99 -13.44
N PHE A 172 8.65 -13.60 -14.56
CA PHE A 172 8.84 -15.05 -14.63
C PHE A 172 9.82 -15.56 -13.56
N PHE A 173 10.97 -14.89 -13.40
CA PHE A 173 11.94 -15.26 -12.37
C PHE A 173 11.38 -15.08 -10.96
N PHE A 174 10.72 -13.97 -10.68
CA PHE A 174 10.16 -13.66 -9.37
C PHE A 174 9.03 -14.62 -8.98
N ASP A 175 8.19 -14.99 -9.95
CA ASP A 175 7.15 -16.00 -9.72
C ASP A 175 7.78 -17.40 -9.44
N LYS A 176 8.79 -17.79 -10.22
CA LYS A 176 9.52 -19.04 -10.02
C LYS A 176 10.20 -19.12 -8.64
N PHE A 177 10.77 -18.02 -8.17
CA PHE A 177 11.38 -17.92 -6.83
C PHE A 177 10.38 -17.62 -5.71
N ARG A 178 9.08 -17.58 -6.03
CA ARG A 178 7.99 -17.28 -5.08
C ARG A 178 8.17 -15.96 -4.35
N VAL A 179 8.72 -14.94 -5.03
CA VAL A 179 8.81 -13.59 -4.48
C VAL A 179 7.42 -13.01 -4.31
N PRO A 180 7.10 -12.43 -3.14
CA PRO A 180 5.79 -11.82 -2.92
C PRO A 180 5.48 -10.73 -3.94
N ALA A 181 4.22 -10.69 -4.41
CA ALA A 181 3.76 -9.73 -5.40
C ALA A 181 4.63 -9.68 -6.68
N ALA A 182 5.00 -10.83 -7.23
CA ALA A 182 5.91 -10.98 -8.37
C ALA A 182 5.60 -10.04 -9.55
N LEU A 183 4.32 -9.75 -9.81
CA LEU A 183 3.90 -8.81 -10.85
C LEU A 183 4.38 -7.38 -10.58
N LEU A 184 4.23 -6.90 -9.34
CA LEU A 184 4.65 -5.56 -8.95
C LEU A 184 6.17 -5.48 -8.78
N SER A 185 6.74 -6.40 -7.98
CA SER A 185 8.17 -6.39 -7.66
C SER A 185 9.04 -6.71 -8.87
N GLY A 186 8.60 -7.62 -9.75
CA GLY A 186 9.31 -7.95 -10.99
C GLY A 186 9.36 -6.76 -11.95
N THR A 187 8.25 -6.09 -12.19
CA THR A 187 8.19 -4.91 -13.07
C THR A 187 8.93 -3.71 -12.47
N LEU A 188 8.83 -3.51 -11.16
CA LEU A 188 9.56 -2.46 -10.45
C LEU A 188 11.06 -2.63 -10.60
N VAL A 189 11.58 -3.85 -10.35
CA VAL A 189 13.02 -4.12 -10.47
C VAL A 189 13.47 -4.03 -11.94
N ALA A 190 12.68 -4.55 -12.89
CA ALA A 190 12.99 -4.45 -14.30
C ALA A 190 13.10 -2.99 -14.76
N SER A 191 12.11 -2.16 -14.45
CA SER A 191 12.11 -0.75 -14.78
C SER A 191 13.27 -0.01 -14.09
N GLY A 192 13.48 -0.26 -12.79
CA GLY A 192 14.57 0.36 -12.03
C GLY A 192 15.95 0.01 -12.55
N VAL A 193 16.19 -1.24 -12.93
CA VAL A 193 17.47 -1.67 -13.54
C VAL A 193 17.70 -0.94 -14.86
N LEU A 194 16.70 -0.90 -15.74
CA LEU A 194 16.83 -0.20 -17.02
C LEU A 194 17.06 1.30 -16.85
N GLN A 195 16.43 1.91 -15.83
CA GLN A 195 16.62 3.32 -15.49
C GLN A 195 18.01 3.60 -14.91
N ILE A 196 18.52 2.78 -13.99
CA ILE A 196 19.86 2.95 -13.39
C ILE A 196 20.96 2.91 -14.43
N PHE A 197 20.84 2.02 -15.42
CA PHE A 197 21.82 1.86 -16.50
C PHE A 197 21.58 2.78 -17.70
N ASP A 198 20.56 3.66 -17.64
CA ASP A 198 20.21 4.59 -18.72
C ASP A 198 19.92 3.88 -20.06
N ILE A 199 19.43 2.63 -19.99
CA ILE A 199 19.17 1.79 -21.17
C ILE A 199 17.83 2.12 -21.80
N ALA A 200 16.78 2.27 -20.96
CA ALA A 200 15.43 2.61 -21.36
C ALA A 200 14.66 3.30 -20.23
N SER A 201 13.96 4.35 -20.59
CA SER A 201 13.10 5.10 -19.67
C SER A 201 11.80 5.45 -20.41
N TYR A 202 10.66 5.09 -19.83
CA TYR A 202 9.36 5.43 -20.38
C TYR A 202 8.40 5.84 -19.29
N LYS A 203 8.07 7.13 -19.21
CA LYS A 203 7.12 7.65 -18.23
C LYS A 203 5.70 7.48 -18.72
N LEU A 204 4.92 6.80 -17.92
CA LEU A 204 3.52 6.55 -18.21
C LEU A 204 2.70 7.83 -18.04
N PRO A 205 1.71 8.08 -18.91
CA PRO A 205 0.84 9.26 -18.77
C PRO A 205 0.06 9.24 -17.45
N ASP A 206 -0.18 10.41 -16.88
CA ASP A 206 -0.92 10.56 -15.60
C ASP A 206 -2.31 9.92 -15.65
N SER A 207 -2.95 9.90 -16.82
CA SER A 207 -4.23 9.22 -17.03
C SER A 207 -4.15 7.71 -16.73
N SER A 208 -3.03 7.06 -17.06
CA SER A 208 -2.81 5.64 -16.75
C SER A 208 -2.68 5.42 -15.24
N ILE A 209 -1.99 6.32 -14.55
CA ILE A 209 -1.83 6.26 -13.09
C ILE A 209 -3.17 6.51 -12.40
N ASN A 210 -3.93 7.53 -12.84
CA ASN A 210 -5.27 7.79 -12.33
C ASN A 210 -6.21 6.60 -12.51
N PHE A 211 -6.13 5.91 -13.65
CA PHE A 211 -6.88 4.68 -13.89
C PHE A 211 -6.45 3.54 -12.94
N CYS A 212 -5.15 3.39 -12.68
CA CYS A 212 -4.66 2.45 -11.68
C CYS A 212 -5.18 2.76 -10.28
N LEU A 213 -5.15 4.03 -9.87
CA LEU A 213 -5.67 4.48 -8.58
C LEU A 213 -7.16 4.21 -8.45
N LEU A 214 -7.95 4.42 -9.52
CA LEU A 214 -9.38 4.11 -9.56
C LEU A 214 -9.63 2.62 -9.28
N ILE A 215 -8.93 1.73 -9.98
CA ILE A 215 -9.08 0.28 -9.79
C ILE A 215 -8.58 -0.15 -8.41
N LEU A 216 -7.47 0.41 -7.92
CA LEU A 216 -6.97 0.15 -6.57
C LEU A 216 -8.00 0.55 -5.51
N GLY A 217 -8.53 1.76 -5.59
CA GLY A 217 -9.56 2.24 -4.68
C GLY A 217 -10.78 1.33 -4.69
N ALA A 218 -11.31 1.02 -5.88
CA ALA A 218 -12.41 0.10 -6.03
C ALA A 218 -12.11 -1.28 -5.43
N SER A 219 -10.90 -1.80 -5.61
CA SER A 219 -10.50 -3.11 -5.06
C SER A 219 -10.49 -3.14 -3.54
N VAL A 220 -10.10 -2.04 -2.89
CA VAL A 220 -10.17 -1.91 -1.42
C VAL A 220 -11.62 -1.94 -0.95
N GLY A 221 -12.51 -1.23 -1.64
CA GLY A 221 -13.93 -1.24 -1.31
C GLY A 221 -14.60 -2.62 -1.52
N CYS A 222 -14.21 -3.36 -2.55
CA CYS A 222 -14.70 -4.74 -2.77
C CYS A 222 -14.39 -5.69 -1.60
N ARG A 223 -13.39 -5.41 -0.78
CA ARG A 223 -13.04 -6.24 0.39
C ARG A 223 -14.10 -6.20 1.50
N PHE A 224 -15.04 -5.25 1.44
CA PHE A 224 -16.21 -5.24 2.32
C PHE A 224 -17.36 -6.13 1.84
N ALA A 225 -17.23 -6.77 0.68
CA ALA A 225 -18.20 -7.78 0.24
C ALA A 225 -18.35 -8.87 1.32
N ASN A 226 -19.59 -9.27 1.57
CA ASN A 226 -19.95 -10.23 2.64
C ASN A 226 -19.76 -9.71 4.08
N LYS A 227 -19.56 -8.40 4.30
CA LYS A 227 -19.62 -7.77 5.62
C LYS A 227 -20.91 -7.00 5.78
N THR A 228 -21.50 -7.06 6.97
CA THR A 228 -22.66 -6.23 7.29
C THR A 228 -22.22 -4.88 7.85
N PHE A 229 -23.01 -3.85 7.57
CA PHE A 229 -22.76 -2.52 8.13
C PHE A 229 -22.64 -2.55 9.67
N LYS A 230 -23.45 -3.38 10.34
CA LYS A 230 -23.43 -3.54 11.80
C LYS A 230 -22.12 -4.13 12.32
N GLU A 231 -21.57 -5.15 11.63
CA GLU A 231 -20.27 -5.73 11.99
C GLU A 231 -19.12 -4.72 11.86
N VAL A 232 -19.14 -3.97 10.75
CA VAL A 232 -18.13 -2.92 10.53
C VAL A 232 -18.28 -1.83 11.57
N ALA A 233 -19.49 -1.33 11.82
CA ALA A 233 -19.75 -0.26 12.79
C ALA A 233 -19.35 -0.65 14.21
N ASN A 234 -19.68 -1.86 14.68
CA ASN A 234 -19.34 -2.32 16.03
C ASN A 234 -17.82 -2.40 16.26
N ASN A 235 -17.06 -2.79 15.24
CA ASN A 235 -15.59 -2.90 15.33
C ASN A 235 -14.87 -1.62 14.91
N SER A 236 -15.58 -0.65 14.31
CA SER A 236 -14.98 0.56 13.74
C SER A 236 -14.31 1.44 14.80
N PHE A 237 -14.95 1.63 15.96
CA PHE A 237 -14.39 2.47 17.01
C PHE A 237 -13.02 1.94 17.48
N HIS A 238 -12.95 0.67 17.81
CA HIS A 238 -11.69 0.05 18.25
C HIS A 238 -10.65 -0.06 17.11
N GLY A 239 -11.10 -0.30 15.87
CA GLY A 239 -10.27 -0.26 14.68
C GLY A 239 -9.68 1.12 14.43
N LEU A 240 -10.48 2.19 14.60
CA LEU A 240 -10.05 3.57 14.49
C LEU A 240 -9.01 3.91 15.56
N VAL A 241 -9.28 3.62 16.83
CA VAL A 241 -8.32 3.87 17.92
C VAL A 241 -7.03 3.07 17.70
N ALA A 242 -7.13 1.81 17.31
CA ALA A 242 -5.96 0.98 16.97
C ALA A 242 -5.12 1.59 15.84
N THR A 243 -5.79 2.13 14.81
CA THR A 243 -5.12 2.81 13.69
C THR A 243 -4.46 4.12 14.14
N ILE A 244 -5.14 4.92 14.95
CA ILE A 244 -4.55 6.15 15.51
C ILE A 244 -3.31 5.82 16.34
N LEU A 245 -3.36 4.79 17.19
CA LEU A 245 -2.19 4.35 17.95
C LEU A 245 -1.03 3.94 17.05
N LEU A 246 -1.30 3.18 15.99
CA LEU A 246 -0.29 2.81 14.99
C LEU A 246 0.33 4.03 14.30
N VAL A 247 -0.49 5.00 13.90
CA VAL A 247 -0.02 6.23 13.26
C VAL A 247 0.83 7.06 14.21
N LEU A 248 0.39 7.24 15.46
CA LEU A 248 1.16 7.99 16.47
C LEU A 248 2.50 7.34 16.78
N LEU A 249 2.53 6.01 16.94
CA LEU A 249 3.77 5.26 17.12
C LEU A 249 4.67 5.36 15.87
N GLY A 250 4.10 5.36 14.68
CA GLY A 250 4.83 5.55 13.42
C GLY A 250 5.44 6.95 13.30
N LEU A 251 4.67 7.99 13.65
CA LEU A 251 5.18 9.37 13.68
C LEU A 251 6.29 9.54 14.71
N PHE A 252 6.16 8.92 15.87
CA PHE A 252 7.21 8.91 16.89
C PHE A 252 8.48 8.19 16.41
N ALA A 253 8.33 7.03 15.76
CA ALA A 253 9.45 6.32 15.16
C ALA A 253 10.12 7.12 14.02
N ALA A 254 9.32 7.79 13.18
CA ALA A 254 9.83 8.68 12.15
C ALA A 254 10.59 9.86 12.75
N TYR A 255 10.07 10.47 13.81
CA TYR A 255 10.77 11.53 14.54
C TYR A 255 12.12 11.06 15.12
N ILE A 256 12.17 9.85 15.70
CA ILE A 256 13.46 9.27 16.13
C ILE A 256 14.41 9.09 14.93
N ALA A 257 13.89 8.66 13.79
CA ALA A 257 14.71 8.43 12.60
C ALA A 257 15.38 9.72 12.09
N THR A 258 14.79 10.90 12.28
CA THR A 258 15.41 12.19 11.89
C THR A 258 16.71 12.50 12.64
N PHE A 259 16.97 11.88 13.78
CA PHE A 259 18.24 12.04 14.51
C PHE A 259 19.38 11.19 13.97
N PHE A 260 19.07 10.25 13.07
CA PHE A 260 20.04 9.29 12.52
C PHE A 260 20.20 9.41 11.00
N VAL A 261 19.38 10.22 10.38
CA VAL A 261 19.40 10.47 8.93
C VAL A 261 19.56 11.98 8.75
N ASP A 262 20.76 12.41 8.43
CA ASP A 262 21.07 13.80 8.03
C ASP A 262 20.69 14.04 6.57
#